data_5402b5183035f52dfd7991a71c123473
#
_entry.id   5402b5183035f52dfd7991a71c123473
#
_cell.length_a   1.000
_cell.length_b   1.000
_cell.length_c   1.000
_cell.angle_alpha   90.00
_cell.angle_beta   90.00
_cell.angle_gamma   90.00
#
_symmetry.space_group_name_H-M   'P 1'
#
loop_
_entity.id
_entity.type
_entity.pdbx_description
1 polymer ?
#
loop_
_entity_poly.entity_id
_entity_poly.type
_entity_poly.pdbx_seq_one_letter_code
_entity_poly.pdbx_strand_id
1 'polypeptide(L)'
;VPAEFVAEMLQLVPELLVPSLATQAYHTIKENILNLTYPPGMVLTEAMLTKELEMSRSPVRTAIQMLQVEGLIVSDYYKSMTVKEITDKDINEIYQLRELLEGAAFRQIFTSGRYEEYSYRIEEKVVRMCAAAGDLYEWEIADTAMHMEIISIFDNDRINRIYENNLSELIRIGQYSIRNGMKIPRTNDNLKKMISYMRKGNYEKAFEILKNDHFGTGRNTALKMH
;
A
#
# COMPACT_ATOMS: atom_id res chain seq x y z
N VAL A 1 11.96 6.18 -5.51
CA VAL A 1 12.33 7.61 -5.70
C VAL A 1 11.41 8.39 -4.78
N PRO A 2 11.91 9.23 -3.84
CA PRO A 2 11.05 10.01 -2.94
C PRO A 2 10.11 10.90 -3.75
N ALA A 3 8.85 11.02 -3.32
CA ALA A 3 7.87 11.91 -3.95
C ALA A 3 8.36 13.36 -4.04
N GLU A 4 9.22 13.78 -3.12
CA GLU A 4 9.89 15.08 -3.12
C GLU A 4 10.86 15.25 -4.29
N PHE A 5 11.59 14.20 -4.69
CA PHE A 5 12.49 14.24 -5.85
C PHE A 5 11.71 14.34 -7.17
N VAL A 6 10.55 13.68 -7.24
CA VAL A 6 9.63 13.83 -8.38
C VAL A 6 9.00 15.21 -8.40
N ALA A 7 8.65 15.76 -7.25
CA ALA A 7 8.13 17.13 -7.13
C ALA A 7 9.19 18.20 -7.47
N GLU A 8 10.46 17.99 -7.07
CA GLU A 8 11.57 18.89 -7.42
C GLU A 8 11.93 18.82 -8.91
N MET A 9 11.94 17.63 -9.51
CA MET A 9 12.12 17.48 -10.95
C MET A 9 10.97 18.10 -11.76
N LEU A 10 9.74 18.06 -11.25
CA LEU A 10 8.57 18.70 -11.85
C LEU A 10 8.64 20.24 -11.78
N GLN A 11 9.36 20.81 -10.81
CA GLN A 11 9.58 22.26 -10.70
C GLN A 11 10.68 22.76 -11.65
N LEU A 12 11.59 21.89 -12.11
CA LEU A 12 12.70 22.27 -13.00
C LEU A 12 12.35 22.28 -14.49
N VAL A 13 11.17 21.73 -14.88
CA VAL A 13 10.69 21.74 -16.28
C VAL A 13 9.18 22.03 -16.32
N PRO A 14 8.76 23.31 -16.18
CA PRO A 14 7.36 23.68 -15.98
C PRO A 14 6.41 23.40 -17.15
N GLU A 15 6.89 23.11 -18.36
CA GLU A 15 6.04 23.06 -19.56
C GLU A 15 5.98 21.70 -20.28
N LEU A 16 6.68 20.65 -19.82
CA LEU A 16 6.81 19.40 -20.58
C LEU A 16 6.25 18.12 -19.91
N LEU A 17 5.65 18.20 -18.73
CA LEU A 17 5.16 17.03 -18.01
C LEU A 17 3.74 17.17 -17.45
N VAL A 18 2.81 17.69 -18.25
CA VAL A 18 1.40 17.40 -17.98
C VAL A 18 1.20 15.89 -18.29
N PRO A 19 0.85 15.05 -17.31
CA PRO A 19 0.61 13.64 -17.59
C PRO A 19 -0.39 13.49 -18.72
N SER A 20 -0.15 12.55 -19.64
CA SER A 20 -1.10 12.29 -20.73
C SER A 20 -2.49 12.02 -20.13
N LEU A 21 -3.56 12.29 -20.89
CA LEU A 21 -4.92 11.96 -20.43
C LEU A 21 -5.07 10.48 -20.07
N ALA A 22 -4.33 9.59 -20.73
CA ALA A 22 -4.31 8.17 -20.40
C ALA A 22 -3.65 7.92 -19.02
N THR A 23 -2.56 8.64 -18.72
CA THR A 23 -1.89 8.56 -17.42
C THR A 23 -2.76 9.14 -16.30
N GLN A 24 -3.45 10.24 -16.57
CA GLN A 24 -4.41 10.82 -15.61
C GLN A 24 -5.56 9.86 -15.32
N ALA A 25 -6.18 9.30 -16.36
CA ALA A 25 -7.24 8.31 -16.24
C ALA A 25 -6.75 7.07 -15.45
N TYR A 26 -5.55 6.58 -15.76
CA TYR A 26 -4.93 5.45 -15.04
C TYR A 26 -4.80 5.75 -13.53
N HIS A 27 -4.24 6.89 -13.17
CA HIS A 27 -4.06 7.24 -11.75
C HIS A 27 -5.39 7.38 -11.01
N THR A 28 -6.37 8.06 -11.62
CA THR A 28 -7.68 8.24 -10.98
C THR A 28 -8.42 6.91 -10.81
N ILE A 29 -8.44 6.06 -11.84
CA ILE A 29 -9.10 4.74 -11.74
C ILE A 29 -8.35 3.87 -10.72
N LYS A 30 -7.02 3.86 -10.75
CA LYS A 30 -6.19 3.13 -9.79
C LYS A 30 -6.48 3.55 -8.36
N GLU A 31 -6.47 4.84 -8.08
CA GLU A 31 -6.77 5.37 -6.75
C GLU A 31 -8.16 4.94 -6.26
N ASN A 32 -9.19 5.01 -7.13
CA ASN A 32 -10.54 4.55 -6.81
C ASN A 32 -10.62 3.05 -6.52
N ILE A 33 -9.75 2.24 -7.14
CA ILE A 33 -9.62 0.81 -6.84
C ILE A 33 -8.89 0.61 -5.51
N LEU A 34 -7.81 1.34 -5.26
CA LEU A 34 -6.99 1.20 -4.05
C LEU A 34 -7.73 1.65 -2.79
N ASN A 35 -8.47 2.76 -2.87
CA ASN A 35 -9.26 3.29 -1.76
C ASN A 35 -10.63 2.62 -1.63
N LEU A 36 -10.93 1.58 -2.45
CA LEU A 36 -12.19 0.83 -2.50
C LEU A 36 -13.43 1.68 -2.83
N THR A 37 -13.28 2.82 -3.49
CA THR A 37 -14.40 3.52 -4.16
C THR A 37 -14.97 2.62 -5.27
N TYR A 38 -14.07 1.94 -5.98
CA TYR A 38 -14.42 0.81 -6.83
C TYR A 38 -14.08 -0.49 -6.08
N PRO A 39 -15.05 -1.09 -5.38
CA PRO A 39 -14.79 -2.25 -4.54
C PRO A 39 -14.44 -3.49 -5.38
N PRO A 40 -13.82 -4.51 -4.76
CA PRO A 40 -13.60 -5.81 -5.39
C PRO A 40 -14.88 -6.36 -6.02
N GLY A 41 -14.79 -6.94 -7.23
CA GLY A 41 -15.93 -7.47 -7.99
C GLY A 41 -16.79 -6.41 -8.69
N MET A 42 -16.55 -5.13 -8.49
CA MET A 42 -17.33 -4.09 -9.19
C MET A 42 -17.15 -4.20 -10.70
N VAL A 43 -18.27 -4.24 -11.41
CA VAL A 43 -18.28 -4.19 -12.89
C VAL A 43 -17.96 -2.77 -13.34
N LEU A 44 -16.93 -2.63 -14.15
CA LEU A 44 -16.55 -1.37 -14.79
C LEU A 44 -16.90 -1.41 -16.27
N THR A 45 -17.33 -0.29 -16.84
CA THR A 45 -17.55 -0.14 -18.27
C THR A 45 -16.83 1.08 -18.81
N GLU A 46 -16.35 1.00 -20.08
CA GLU A 46 -15.77 2.19 -20.73
C GLU A 46 -16.73 3.39 -20.71
N ALA A 47 -18.02 3.15 -20.90
CA ALA A 47 -19.03 4.22 -20.91
C ALA A 47 -19.18 4.90 -19.54
N MET A 48 -19.17 4.12 -18.46
CA MET A 48 -19.19 4.66 -17.09
C MET A 48 -17.94 5.53 -16.85
N LEU A 49 -16.75 4.98 -17.11
CA LEU A 49 -15.49 5.66 -16.84
C LEU A 49 -15.28 6.90 -17.70
N THR A 50 -15.67 6.88 -18.98
CA THR A 50 -15.61 8.07 -19.85
C THR A 50 -16.52 9.19 -19.35
N LYS A 51 -17.70 8.85 -18.84
CA LYS A 51 -18.64 9.81 -18.27
C LYS A 51 -18.11 10.39 -16.95
N GLU A 52 -17.62 9.54 -16.07
CA GLU A 52 -17.16 9.94 -14.73
C GLU A 52 -15.86 10.79 -14.79
N LEU A 53 -14.95 10.42 -15.69
CA LEU A 53 -13.68 11.13 -15.86
C LEU A 53 -13.78 12.33 -16.83
N GLU A 54 -14.93 12.53 -17.48
CA GLU A 54 -15.12 13.54 -18.52
C GLU A 54 -14.09 13.45 -19.66
N MET A 55 -13.66 12.23 -19.99
CA MET A 55 -12.62 11.95 -20.97
C MET A 55 -13.18 11.18 -22.18
N SER A 56 -12.51 11.27 -23.33
CA SER A 56 -12.82 10.46 -24.50
C SER A 56 -12.48 8.98 -24.29
N ARG A 57 -13.00 8.09 -25.16
CA ARG A 57 -12.80 6.64 -25.02
C ARG A 57 -11.34 6.19 -25.14
N SER A 58 -10.54 6.87 -25.96
CA SER A 58 -9.15 6.44 -26.23
C SER A 58 -8.27 6.43 -24.98
N PRO A 59 -8.10 7.54 -24.23
CA PRO A 59 -7.30 7.55 -23.01
C PRO A 59 -7.84 6.61 -21.93
N VAL A 60 -9.16 6.50 -21.77
CA VAL A 60 -9.78 5.60 -20.80
C VAL A 60 -9.47 4.13 -21.13
N ARG A 61 -9.56 3.74 -22.41
CA ARG A 61 -9.21 2.39 -22.84
C ARG A 61 -7.73 2.06 -22.58
N THR A 62 -6.83 2.99 -22.85
CA THR A 62 -5.41 2.82 -22.56
C THR A 62 -5.17 2.64 -21.05
N ALA A 63 -5.81 3.46 -20.21
CA ALA A 63 -5.74 3.32 -18.76
C ALA A 63 -6.25 1.96 -18.27
N ILE A 64 -7.37 1.49 -18.80
CA ILE A 64 -7.92 0.15 -18.49
C ILE A 64 -6.91 -0.95 -18.85
N GLN A 65 -6.29 -0.87 -20.03
CA GLN A 65 -5.28 -1.85 -20.44
C GLN A 65 -4.07 -1.87 -19.49
N MET A 66 -3.61 -0.70 -19.03
CA MET A 66 -2.53 -0.62 -18.03
C MET A 66 -2.94 -1.30 -16.72
N LEU A 67 -4.16 -1.06 -16.25
CA LEU A 67 -4.68 -1.67 -15.02
C LEU A 67 -4.93 -3.19 -15.15
N GLN A 68 -5.23 -3.66 -16.37
CA GLN A 68 -5.32 -5.10 -16.66
C GLN A 68 -3.93 -5.77 -16.65
N VAL A 69 -2.91 -5.11 -17.19
CA VAL A 69 -1.52 -5.60 -17.12
C VAL A 69 -1.04 -5.66 -15.66
N GLU A 70 -1.44 -4.70 -14.83
CA GLU A 70 -1.15 -4.68 -13.40
C GLU A 70 -2.00 -5.70 -12.60
N GLY A 71 -3.03 -6.27 -13.22
CA GLY A 71 -3.91 -7.25 -12.57
C GLY A 71 -4.96 -6.67 -11.63
N LEU A 72 -5.16 -5.34 -11.64
CA LEU A 72 -6.20 -4.67 -10.83
C LEU A 72 -7.60 -4.78 -11.46
N ILE A 73 -7.66 -4.89 -12.78
CA ILE A 73 -8.87 -5.13 -13.55
C ILE A 73 -8.73 -6.48 -14.27
N VAL A 74 -9.75 -7.31 -14.18
CA VAL A 74 -9.85 -8.57 -14.91
C VAL A 74 -10.99 -8.51 -15.91
N SER A 75 -10.82 -9.16 -17.06
CA SER A 75 -11.87 -9.29 -18.07
C SER A 75 -12.25 -10.74 -18.23
N ASP A 76 -13.53 -11.02 -18.15
CA ASP A 76 -14.07 -12.34 -18.45
C ASP A 76 -14.28 -12.52 -19.96
N TYR A 77 -14.36 -13.76 -20.42
CA TYR A 77 -14.56 -14.13 -21.83
C TYR A 77 -15.79 -13.45 -22.47
N TYR A 78 -16.76 -13.02 -21.64
CA TYR A 78 -18.02 -12.36 -22.03
C TYR A 78 -17.97 -10.83 -21.98
N LYS A 79 -16.78 -10.19 -21.94
CA LYS A 79 -16.59 -8.73 -22.05
C LYS A 79 -16.99 -7.88 -20.85
N SER A 80 -17.28 -8.42 -19.68
CA SER A 80 -17.35 -7.62 -18.47
C SER A 80 -15.96 -7.39 -17.91
N MET A 81 -15.61 -6.15 -17.65
CA MET A 81 -14.42 -5.78 -16.88
C MET A 81 -14.84 -5.65 -15.42
N THR A 82 -14.10 -6.30 -14.55
CA THR A 82 -14.36 -6.21 -13.10
C THR A 82 -13.09 -5.84 -12.35
N VAL A 83 -13.23 -5.13 -11.23
CA VAL A 83 -12.15 -4.96 -10.28
C VAL A 83 -11.80 -6.34 -9.71
N LYS A 84 -10.50 -6.70 -9.71
CA LYS A 84 -10.04 -7.99 -9.18
C LYS A 84 -10.58 -8.21 -7.76
N GLU A 85 -11.14 -9.37 -7.50
CA GLU A 85 -11.56 -9.78 -6.16
C GLU A 85 -10.38 -9.84 -5.20
N ILE A 86 -10.65 -9.75 -3.90
CA ILE A 86 -9.70 -10.04 -2.82
C ILE A 86 -10.20 -11.33 -2.18
N THR A 87 -9.43 -12.40 -2.33
CA THR A 87 -9.77 -13.71 -1.76
C THR A 87 -9.00 -13.97 -0.47
N ASP A 88 -9.47 -14.92 0.35
CA ASP A 88 -8.71 -15.39 1.52
C ASP A 88 -7.31 -15.87 1.16
N LYS A 89 -7.17 -16.43 -0.05
CA LYS A 89 -5.87 -16.84 -0.57
C LYS A 89 -4.95 -15.65 -0.80
N ASP A 90 -5.43 -14.59 -1.46
CA ASP A 90 -4.65 -13.36 -1.69
C ASP A 90 -4.20 -12.76 -0.34
N ILE A 91 -5.12 -12.67 0.63
CA ILE A 91 -4.81 -12.16 1.98
C ILE A 91 -3.71 -13.00 2.63
N ASN A 92 -3.84 -14.33 2.61
CA ASN A 92 -2.85 -15.21 3.23
C ASN A 92 -1.49 -15.13 2.54
N GLU A 93 -1.43 -15.08 1.22
CA GLU A 93 -0.20 -15.01 0.44
C GLU A 93 0.52 -13.68 0.66
N ILE A 94 -0.19 -12.55 0.70
CA ILE A 94 0.39 -11.23 0.98
C ILE A 94 0.96 -11.16 2.40
N TYR A 95 0.25 -11.63 3.41
CA TYR A 95 0.78 -11.63 4.78
C TYR A 95 1.95 -12.59 4.95
N GLN A 96 1.96 -13.71 4.23
CA GLN A 96 3.13 -14.61 4.19
C GLN A 96 4.35 -13.91 3.57
N LEU A 97 4.17 -13.19 2.47
CA LEU A 97 5.23 -12.39 1.84
C LEU A 97 5.77 -11.33 2.82
N ARG A 98 4.90 -10.60 3.52
CA ARG A 98 5.29 -9.62 4.54
C ARG A 98 6.08 -10.26 5.67
N GLU A 99 5.61 -11.35 6.24
CA GLU A 99 6.31 -12.06 7.32
C GLU A 99 7.73 -12.50 6.89
N LEU A 100 7.90 -12.95 5.65
CA LEU A 100 9.19 -13.37 5.12
C LEU A 100 10.13 -12.19 4.91
N LEU A 101 9.70 -11.17 4.18
CA LEU A 101 10.57 -10.05 3.80
C LEU A 101 10.77 -9.07 4.96
N GLU A 102 9.69 -8.60 5.55
CA GLU A 102 9.77 -7.61 6.64
C GLU A 102 10.30 -8.22 7.93
N GLY A 103 9.98 -9.49 8.21
CA GLY A 103 10.55 -10.20 9.35
C GLY A 103 12.06 -10.36 9.25
N ALA A 104 12.59 -10.69 8.05
CA ALA A 104 14.03 -10.75 7.81
C ALA A 104 14.68 -9.36 7.86
N ALA A 105 14.04 -8.34 7.26
CA ALA A 105 14.51 -6.96 7.30
C ALA A 105 14.57 -6.42 8.73
N PHE A 106 13.52 -6.62 9.51
CA PHE A 106 13.46 -6.18 10.90
C PHE A 106 14.55 -6.84 11.76
N ARG A 107 14.81 -8.13 11.53
CA ARG A 107 15.95 -8.82 12.16
C ARG A 107 17.27 -8.19 11.77
N GLN A 108 17.49 -7.87 10.49
CA GLN A 108 18.71 -7.24 10.01
C GLN A 108 18.93 -5.84 10.61
N ILE A 109 17.87 -5.05 10.80
CA ILE A 109 17.95 -3.76 11.50
C ILE A 109 18.60 -3.92 12.88
N PHE A 110 18.23 -4.94 13.64
CA PHE A 110 18.80 -5.19 14.98
C PHE A 110 20.19 -5.81 14.93
N THR A 111 20.43 -6.80 14.08
CA THR A 111 21.73 -7.47 13.99
C THR A 111 22.83 -6.58 13.42
N SER A 112 22.47 -5.57 12.62
CA SER A 112 23.41 -4.55 12.12
C SER A 112 23.64 -3.40 13.11
N GLY A 113 22.94 -3.37 14.25
CA GLY A 113 23.01 -2.29 15.23
C GLY A 113 22.31 -0.99 14.83
N ARG A 114 21.55 -0.99 13.71
CA ARG A 114 20.88 0.20 13.16
C ARG A 114 19.48 0.44 13.73
N TYR A 115 19.09 -0.26 14.78
CA TYR A 115 17.74 -0.21 15.35
C TYR A 115 17.35 1.19 15.85
N GLU A 116 18.28 1.97 16.39
CA GLU A 116 18.01 3.34 16.81
C GLU A 116 17.75 4.25 15.61
N GLU A 117 18.60 4.22 14.58
CA GLU A 117 18.43 4.96 13.33
C GLU A 117 17.07 4.64 12.69
N TYR A 118 16.76 3.36 12.51
CA TYR A 118 15.48 2.95 11.90
C TYR A 118 14.28 3.29 12.76
N SER A 119 14.44 3.37 14.10
CA SER A 119 13.35 3.81 14.96
C SER A 119 12.89 5.23 14.66
N TYR A 120 13.81 6.14 14.35
CA TYR A 120 13.47 7.52 13.94
C TYR A 120 12.84 7.59 12.55
N ARG A 121 13.39 6.84 11.61
CA ARG A 121 12.86 6.76 10.23
C ARG A 121 11.43 6.20 10.19
N ILE A 122 11.17 5.16 10.96
CA ILE A 122 9.85 4.56 11.12
C ILE A 122 8.90 5.51 11.87
N GLU A 123 9.37 6.19 12.92
CA GLU A 123 8.57 7.16 13.66
C GLU A 123 8.04 8.29 12.76
N GLU A 124 8.84 8.78 11.82
CA GLU A 124 8.40 9.78 10.86
C GLU A 124 7.15 9.31 10.09
N LYS A 125 7.13 8.04 9.65
CA LYS A 125 5.97 7.46 8.94
C LYS A 125 4.77 7.28 9.88
N VAL A 126 5.01 6.81 11.11
CA VAL A 126 3.95 6.65 12.13
C VAL A 126 3.35 8.01 12.53
N VAL A 127 4.13 9.08 12.56
CA VAL A 127 3.62 10.44 12.77
C VAL A 127 2.67 10.85 11.64
N ARG A 128 3.02 10.57 10.38
CA ARG A 128 2.14 10.81 9.23
C ARG A 128 0.86 9.98 9.34
N MET A 129 0.94 8.69 9.71
CA MET A 129 -0.24 7.85 9.97
C MET A 129 -1.15 8.48 11.03
N CYS A 130 -0.59 8.95 12.14
CA CYS A 130 -1.37 9.59 13.19
C CYS A 130 -2.05 10.89 12.72
N ALA A 131 -1.39 11.68 11.89
CA ALA A 131 -1.97 12.89 11.31
C ALA A 131 -3.09 12.60 10.30
N ALA A 132 -2.99 11.48 9.58
CA ALA A 132 -3.95 11.04 8.56
C ALA A 132 -5.13 10.23 9.14
N ALA A 133 -5.28 10.10 10.47
CA ALA A 133 -6.29 9.21 11.08
C ALA A 133 -7.76 9.53 10.72
N GLY A 134 -8.03 10.70 10.15
CA GLY A 134 -9.33 11.09 9.61
C GLY A 134 -9.55 10.67 8.14
N ASP A 135 -8.49 10.33 7.43
CA ASP A 135 -8.51 9.84 6.06
C ASP A 135 -7.92 8.42 6.02
N LEU A 136 -8.78 7.44 5.81
CA LEU A 136 -8.41 6.02 5.87
C LEU A 136 -7.43 5.63 4.75
N TYR A 137 -7.51 6.28 3.60
CA TYR A 137 -6.62 5.99 2.48
C TYR A 137 -5.23 6.58 2.72
N GLU A 138 -5.15 7.83 3.13
CA GLU A 138 -3.88 8.47 3.48
C GLU A 138 -3.20 7.76 4.66
N TRP A 139 -3.98 7.28 5.63
CA TRP A 139 -3.46 6.48 6.72
C TRP A 139 -2.77 5.20 6.21
N GLU A 140 -3.43 4.46 5.30
CA GLU A 140 -2.89 3.23 4.71
C GLU A 140 -1.67 3.48 3.84
N ILE A 141 -1.64 4.58 3.10
CA ILE A 141 -0.45 4.99 2.32
C ILE A 141 0.74 5.23 3.25
N ALA A 142 0.52 5.90 4.39
CA ALA A 142 1.57 6.13 5.39
C ALA A 142 1.99 4.83 6.09
N ASP A 143 1.06 3.89 6.34
CA ASP A 143 1.35 2.55 6.86
C ASP A 143 2.23 1.76 5.88
N THR A 144 1.84 1.73 4.62
CA THR A 144 2.62 1.09 3.55
C THR A 144 4.03 1.70 3.45
N ALA A 145 4.17 3.02 3.56
CA ALA A 145 5.47 3.69 3.57
C ALA A 145 6.34 3.29 4.80
N MET A 146 5.73 3.03 5.95
CA MET A 146 6.42 2.51 7.13
C MET A 146 6.98 1.10 6.87
N HIS A 147 6.23 0.24 6.21
CA HIS A 147 6.69 -1.10 5.84
C HIS A 147 7.81 -1.07 4.79
N MET A 148 7.72 -0.20 3.80
CA MET A 148 8.81 0.03 2.84
C MET A 148 10.08 0.52 3.53
N GLU A 149 9.94 1.34 4.58
CA GLU A 149 11.08 1.79 5.38
C GLU A 149 11.80 0.62 6.07
N ILE A 150 11.06 -0.36 6.59
CA ILE A 150 11.65 -1.58 7.16
C ILE A 150 12.43 -2.36 6.10
N ILE A 151 11.86 -2.55 4.91
CA ILE A 151 12.47 -3.26 3.78
C ILE A 151 13.75 -2.57 3.29
N SER A 152 13.85 -1.25 3.42
CA SER A 152 14.98 -0.45 2.92
C SER A 152 16.34 -0.85 3.53
N ILE A 153 16.36 -1.57 4.68
CA ILE A 153 17.59 -2.07 5.30
C ILE A 153 18.39 -3.01 4.40
N PHE A 154 17.73 -3.70 3.48
CA PHE A 154 18.40 -4.65 2.60
C PHE A 154 19.29 -3.98 1.56
N ASP A 155 19.03 -2.70 1.22
CA ASP A 155 19.72 -2.00 0.12
C ASP A 155 19.79 -2.87 -1.14
N ASN A 156 18.67 -3.49 -1.52
CA ASN A 156 18.58 -4.50 -2.58
C ASN A 156 17.41 -4.21 -3.52
N ASP A 157 17.75 -3.71 -4.72
CA ASP A 157 16.77 -3.36 -5.76
C ASP A 157 15.85 -4.50 -6.18
N ARG A 158 16.28 -5.75 -6.05
CA ARG A 158 15.46 -6.91 -6.41
C ARG A 158 14.38 -7.16 -5.37
N ILE A 159 14.74 -7.05 -4.08
CA ILE A 159 13.79 -7.14 -2.97
C ILE A 159 12.81 -5.98 -3.03
N ASN A 160 13.32 -4.76 -3.24
CA ASN A 160 12.49 -3.56 -3.37
C ASN A 160 11.44 -3.74 -4.48
N ARG A 161 11.86 -4.19 -5.67
CA ARG A 161 10.94 -4.47 -6.78
C ARG A 161 9.90 -5.53 -6.47
N ILE A 162 10.27 -6.61 -5.76
CA ILE A 162 9.30 -7.63 -5.34
C ILE A 162 8.23 -6.99 -4.44
N TYR A 163 8.64 -6.15 -3.50
CA TYR A 163 7.72 -5.48 -2.59
C TYR A 163 6.85 -4.45 -3.33
N GLU A 164 7.46 -3.61 -4.16
CA GLU A 164 6.79 -2.59 -4.99
C GLU A 164 5.73 -3.19 -5.93
N ASN A 165 6.01 -4.33 -6.53
CA ASN A 165 5.05 -5.03 -7.42
C ASN A 165 3.79 -5.51 -6.67
N ASN A 166 3.83 -5.60 -5.34
CA ASN A 166 2.70 -6.01 -4.52
C ASN A 166 2.03 -4.84 -3.78
N LEU A 167 2.50 -3.59 -3.95
CA LEU A 167 1.98 -2.42 -3.21
C LEU A 167 0.48 -2.21 -3.41
N SER A 168 0.00 -2.34 -4.63
CA SER A 168 -1.43 -2.17 -4.94
C SER A 168 -2.30 -3.16 -4.17
N GLU A 169 -1.83 -4.38 -4.01
CA GLU A 169 -2.55 -5.44 -3.29
C GLU A 169 -2.44 -5.25 -1.77
N LEU A 170 -1.27 -4.85 -1.27
CA LEU A 170 -1.05 -4.49 0.12
C LEU A 170 -2.00 -3.37 0.56
N ILE A 171 -2.06 -2.27 -0.19
CA ILE A 171 -2.92 -1.12 0.10
C ILE A 171 -4.40 -1.54 0.08
N ARG A 172 -4.85 -2.31 -0.92
CA ARG A 172 -6.23 -2.78 -1.01
C ARG A 172 -6.64 -3.66 0.17
N ILE A 173 -5.77 -4.61 0.55
CA ILE A 173 -6.01 -5.51 1.68
C ILE A 173 -5.99 -4.73 3.01
N GLY A 174 -5.11 -3.74 3.16
CA GLY A 174 -5.08 -2.84 4.30
C GLY A 174 -6.37 -2.03 4.42
N GLN A 175 -6.81 -1.39 3.34
CA GLN A 175 -8.10 -0.68 3.28
C GLN A 175 -9.28 -1.59 3.64
N TYR A 176 -9.22 -2.83 3.18
CA TYR A 176 -10.21 -3.86 3.50
C TYR A 176 -10.22 -4.16 5.00
N SER A 177 -9.05 -4.33 5.61
CA SER A 177 -8.91 -4.55 7.06
C SER A 177 -9.47 -3.38 7.88
N ILE A 178 -9.18 -2.15 7.46
CA ILE A 178 -9.68 -0.94 8.13
C ILE A 178 -11.21 -0.89 8.09
N ARG A 179 -11.81 -1.09 6.92
CA ARG A 179 -13.27 -1.10 6.75
C ARG A 179 -13.95 -2.22 7.53
N ASN A 180 -13.24 -3.33 7.76
CA ASN A 180 -13.74 -4.48 8.53
C ASN A 180 -13.48 -4.39 10.04
N GLY A 181 -13.09 -3.22 10.51
CA GLY A 181 -13.07 -2.90 11.92
C GLY A 181 -11.70 -2.97 12.58
N MET A 182 -10.60 -2.92 11.83
CA MET A 182 -9.29 -2.65 12.40
C MET A 182 -9.32 -1.31 13.14
N LYS A 183 -8.79 -1.28 14.36
CA LYS A 183 -8.85 -0.11 15.23
C LYS A 183 -7.60 0.75 15.07
N ILE A 184 -7.66 1.75 14.18
CA ILE A 184 -6.55 2.67 13.88
C ILE A 184 -5.90 3.25 15.15
N PRO A 185 -6.62 3.79 16.15
CA PRO A 185 -5.97 4.32 17.36
C PRO A 185 -5.12 3.28 18.08
N ARG A 186 -5.63 2.04 18.22
CA ARG A 186 -4.89 0.93 18.85
C ARG A 186 -3.65 0.55 18.05
N THR A 187 -3.77 0.52 16.73
CA THR A 187 -2.65 0.22 15.83
C THR A 187 -1.55 1.28 15.98
N ASN A 188 -1.91 2.57 15.95
CA ASN A 188 -0.98 3.67 16.16
C ASN A 188 -0.27 3.59 17.51
N ASP A 189 -0.99 3.26 18.59
CA ASP A 189 -0.40 3.12 19.93
C ASP A 189 0.56 1.93 20.02
N ASN A 190 0.24 0.82 19.34
CA ASN A 190 1.11 -0.34 19.28
C ASN A 190 2.40 -0.03 18.49
N LEU A 191 2.31 0.69 17.37
CA LEU A 191 3.48 1.11 16.61
C LEU A 191 4.39 2.06 17.41
N LYS A 192 3.84 2.99 18.18
CA LYS A 192 4.61 3.85 19.11
C LYS A 192 5.35 3.02 20.16
N LYS A 193 4.71 1.97 20.69
CA LYS A 193 5.37 1.03 21.62
C LYS A 193 6.50 0.24 20.93
N MET A 194 6.26 -0.23 19.70
CA MET A 194 7.28 -0.90 18.90
C MET A 194 8.53 -0.02 18.75
N ILE A 195 8.34 1.24 18.34
CA ILE A 195 9.42 2.23 18.21
C ILE A 195 10.17 2.41 19.55
N SER A 196 9.45 2.51 20.68
CA SER A 196 10.08 2.61 22.01
C SER A 196 10.93 1.39 22.34
N TYR A 197 10.51 0.18 21.97
CA TYR A 197 11.31 -1.04 22.15
C TYR A 197 12.50 -1.10 21.19
N MET A 198 12.35 -0.62 19.96
CA MET A 198 13.47 -0.50 19.02
C MET A 198 14.58 0.38 19.59
N ARG A 199 14.27 1.56 20.12
CA ARG A 199 15.24 2.47 20.75
C ARG A 199 15.99 1.85 21.93
N LYS A 200 15.37 0.89 22.60
CA LYS A 200 15.98 0.14 23.73
C LYS A 200 16.75 -1.10 23.27
N GLY A 201 16.86 -1.34 21.97
CA GLY A 201 17.47 -2.55 21.43
C GLY A 201 16.72 -3.85 21.78
N ASN A 202 15.44 -3.76 22.18
CA ASN A 202 14.65 -4.92 22.57
C ASN A 202 13.93 -5.51 21.34
N TYR A 203 14.65 -6.38 20.62
CA TYR A 203 14.16 -7.04 19.40
C TYR A 203 12.88 -7.82 19.66
N GLU A 204 12.85 -8.67 20.70
CA GLU A 204 11.76 -9.61 20.95
C GLU A 204 10.43 -8.88 21.10
N LYS A 205 10.39 -7.83 21.94
CA LYS A 205 9.16 -7.06 22.17
C LYS A 205 8.77 -6.21 20.98
N ALA A 206 9.74 -5.64 20.29
CA ALA A 206 9.46 -4.86 19.08
C ALA A 206 8.91 -5.75 17.97
N PHE A 207 9.53 -6.92 17.76
CA PHE A 207 9.09 -7.87 16.73
C PHE A 207 7.76 -8.53 17.05
N GLU A 208 7.48 -8.80 18.33
CA GLU A 208 6.17 -9.31 18.77
C GLU A 208 5.04 -8.37 18.37
N ILE A 209 5.23 -7.06 18.54
CA ILE A 209 4.23 -6.06 18.12
C ILE A 209 4.05 -6.06 16.61
N LEU A 210 5.15 -6.03 15.84
CA LEU A 210 5.08 -6.05 14.39
C LEU A 210 4.33 -7.29 13.89
N LYS A 211 4.68 -8.47 14.39
CA LYS A 211 4.14 -9.73 13.93
C LYS A 211 2.71 -9.98 14.40
N ASN A 212 2.45 -9.85 15.69
CA ASN A 212 1.19 -10.28 16.30
C ASN A 212 0.15 -9.16 16.34
N ASP A 213 0.57 -7.97 16.73
CA ASP A 213 -0.37 -6.84 16.91
C ASP A 213 -0.62 -6.08 15.60
N HIS A 214 0.35 -6.06 14.68
CA HIS A 214 0.18 -5.37 13.41
C HIS A 214 -0.20 -6.34 12.29
N PHE A 215 0.67 -7.26 11.87
CA PHE A 215 0.33 -8.23 10.81
C PHE A 215 -0.84 -9.14 11.21
N GLY A 216 -0.80 -9.70 12.41
CA GLY A 216 -1.86 -10.60 12.88
C GLY A 216 -3.22 -9.92 12.96
N THR A 217 -3.28 -8.67 13.44
CA THR A 217 -4.53 -7.89 13.48
C THR A 217 -5.04 -7.58 12.07
N GLY A 218 -4.18 -7.08 11.18
CA GLY A 218 -4.54 -6.77 9.81
C GLY A 218 -5.08 -7.99 9.07
N ARG A 219 -4.32 -9.10 9.08
CA ARG A 219 -4.72 -10.37 8.46
C ARG A 219 -6.05 -10.90 8.98
N ASN A 220 -6.18 -11.02 10.31
CA ASN A 220 -7.40 -11.56 10.93
C ASN A 220 -8.61 -10.66 10.69
N THR A 221 -8.43 -9.36 10.54
CA THR A 221 -9.52 -8.43 10.24
C THR A 221 -9.92 -8.52 8.77
N ALA A 222 -8.95 -8.68 7.86
CA ALA A 222 -9.23 -8.88 6.44
C ALA A 222 -9.99 -10.19 6.20
N LEU A 223 -9.64 -11.30 6.87
CA LEU A 223 -10.27 -12.61 6.73
C LEU A 223 -11.69 -12.72 7.30
N LYS A 224 -12.17 -11.75 8.09
CA LYS A 224 -13.52 -11.80 8.72
C LYS A 224 -14.68 -11.55 7.77
N MET A 225 -14.46 -11.32 6.49
CA MET A 225 -15.51 -10.98 5.52
C MET A 225 -16.15 -12.16 4.79
N HIS A 226 -15.75 -13.38 5.08
CA HIS A 226 -16.29 -14.57 4.42
C HIS A 226 -17.07 -15.44 5.38
#